data_ad2bf42fccd7adfd813c1530b8af54f7
#
_entry.id   ad2bf42fccd7adfd813c1530b8af54f7
#
_cell.length_a   1.000
_cell.length_b   1.000
_cell.length_c   1.000
_cell.angle_alpha   90.00
_cell.angle_beta   90.00
_cell.angle_gamma   90.00
#
_symmetry.space_group_name_H-M   'P 1'
#
loop_
_entity.id
_entity.type
_entity.pdbx_description
1 polymer ?
#
loop_
_entity_poly.entity_id
_entity_poly.type
_entity_poly.pdbx_seq_one_letter_code
_entity_poly.pdbx_strand_id
1 'polypeptide(L)'
;IGGFSRYMEHVGASSALFRVFEKPLKHIHNPYLLLGAAFIVEQIMVIFVPSHAGLGLLLMCTLYPILVRSGVSPLSALGVIGCCQFLDVGPGSGNANMAAQVAGMDVSEYFVYYQLPLFIALVVILTFVHMFVQAWWDKREGWKFDPKNVQTFAGTKPAVDVKEAPKIYAILPVIPLFLIIFFSKVA
;
A
#
# COMPACT_ATOMS: atom_id res chain seq x y z
N ILE A 1 16.19 7.84 -8.47
CA ILE A 1 14.97 7.30 -7.80
C ILE A 1 15.37 6.31 -6.71
N GLY A 2 16.24 5.30 -6.97
CA GLY A 2 16.60 4.29 -5.97
C GLY A 2 17.25 4.81 -4.67
N GLY A 3 18.07 5.86 -4.75
CA GLY A 3 18.70 6.46 -3.56
C GLY A 3 17.70 7.15 -2.64
N PHE A 4 16.74 7.87 -3.21
CA PHE A 4 15.67 8.51 -2.43
C PHE A 4 14.79 7.49 -1.72
N SER A 5 14.40 6.42 -2.42
CA SER A 5 13.61 5.33 -1.86
C SER A 5 14.29 4.67 -0.66
N ARG A 6 15.58 4.34 -0.78
CA ARG A 6 16.37 3.78 0.32
C ARG A 6 16.52 4.75 1.49
N TYR A 7 16.66 6.04 1.21
CA TYR A 7 16.70 7.06 2.25
C TYR A 7 15.38 7.11 3.02
N MET A 8 14.23 7.09 2.32
CA MET A 8 12.90 7.07 2.96
C MET A 8 12.69 5.84 3.85
N GLU A 9 13.16 4.68 3.42
CA GLU A 9 13.15 3.46 4.25
C GLU A 9 14.06 3.62 5.47
N HIS A 10 15.27 4.13 5.27
CA HIS A 10 16.26 4.29 6.35
C HIS A 10 15.80 5.25 7.45
N VAL A 11 15.14 6.34 7.09
CA VAL A 11 14.60 7.32 8.06
C VAL A 11 13.24 6.91 8.64
N GLY A 12 12.65 5.82 8.16
CA GLY A 12 11.35 5.34 8.62
C GLY A 12 10.16 6.16 8.14
N ALA A 13 10.31 6.94 7.06
CA ALA A 13 9.26 7.81 6.53
C ALA A 13 8.06 7.00 6.00
N SER A 14 8.30 5.86 5.34
CA SER A 14 7.26 4.94 4.89
C SER A 14 6.45 4.38 6.05
N SER A 15 7.11 4.03 7.16
CA SER A 15 6.45 3.57 8.40
C SER A 15 5.63 4.68 9.06
N ALA A 16 6.12 5.92 9.05
CA ALA A 16 5.39 7.07 9.57
C ALA A 16 4.13 7.34 8.74
N LEU A 17 4.21 7.23 7.42
CA LEU A 17 3.07 7.36 6.52
C LEU A 17 2.03 6.27 6.80
N PHE A 18 2.44 5.00 6.93
CA PHE A 18 1.52 3.92 7.26
C PHE A 18 0.78 4.15 8.58
N ARG A 19 1.44 4.66 9.63
CA ARG A 19 0.81 4.96 10.93
C ARG A 19 -0.35 5.97 10.84
N VAL A 20 -0.38 6.81 9.82
CA VAL A 20 -1.51 7.72 9.58
C VAL A 20 -2.75 6.92 9.19
N PHE A 21 -2.57 5.89 8.36
CA PHE A 21 -3.66 5.03 7.89
C PHE A 21 -4.03 3.92 8.88
N GLU A 22 -3.14 3.52 9.76
CA GLU A 22 -3.35 2.47 10.78
C GLU A 22 -4.52 2.80 11.72
N LYS A 23 -4.65 4.07 12.11
CA LYS A 23 -5.71 4.49 13.05
C LYS A 23 -7.11 4.23 12.53
N PRO A 24 -7.50 4.70 11.31
CA PRO A 24 -8.83 4.42 10.78
C PRO A 24 -9.07 2.91 10.55
N LEU A 25 -8.05 2.15 10.15
CA LEU A 25 -8.16 0.71 9.95
C LEU A 25 -8.57 -0.04 11.23
N LYS A 26 -8.03 0.35 12.39
CA LYS A 26 -8.34 -0.28 13.68
C LYS A 26 -9.80 -0.09 14.15
N HIS A 27 -10.54 0.84 13.58
CA HIS A 27 -11.95 1.07 13.93
C HIS A 27 -12.93 0.23 13.11
N ILE A 28 -12.45 -0.47 12.09
CA ILE A 28 -13.29 -1.31 11.23
C ILE A 28 -13.38 -2.71 11.84
N HIS A 29 -14.58 -3.09 12.29
CA HIS A 29 -14.81 -4.37 12.97
C HIS A 29 -15.14 -5.52 12.01
N ASN A 30 -15.61 -5.22 10.79
CA ASN A 30 -15.92 -6.25 9.80
C ASN A 30 -14.64 -6.67 9.07
N PRO A 31 -14.21 -7.96 9.12
CA PRO A 31 -12.95 -8.41 8.55
C PRO A 31 -12.84 -8.17 7.04
N TYR A 32 -13.92 -8.35 6.28
CA TYR A 32 -13.88 -8.15 4.82
C TYR A 32 -13.91 -6.68 4.43
N LEU A 33 -14.61 -5.84 5.21
CA LEU A 33 -14.56 -4.40 5.01
C LEU A 33 -13.16 -3.84 5.36
N LEU A 34 -12.55 -4.38 6.41
CA LEU A 34 -11.17 -4.06 6.78
C LEU A 34 -10.19 -4.46 5.68
N LEU A 35 -10.39 -5.63 5.07
CA LEU A 35 -9.59 -6.12 3.95
C LEU A 35 -9.67 -5.18 2.74
N GLY A 36 -10.88 -4.74 2.37
CA GLY A 36 -11.07 -3.76 1.31
C GLY A 36 -10.43 -2.40 1.62
N ALA A 37 -10.56 -1.91 2.86
CA ALA A 37 -9.92 -0.67 3.30
C ALA A 37 -8.39 -0.80 3.29
N ALA A 38 -7.85 -1.96 3.68
CA ALA A 38 -6.43 -2.27 3.62
C ALA A 38 -5.92 -2.21 2.18
N PHE A 39 -6.64 -2.82 1.23
CA PHE A 39 -6.31 -2.76 -0.19
C PHE A 39 -6.25 -1.31 -0.70
N ILE A 40 -7.22 -0.46 -0.37
CA ILE A 40 -7.20 0.95 -0.76
C ILE A 40 -5.98 1.67 -0.19
N VAL A 41 -5.68 1.44 1.09
CA VAL A 41 -4.53 2.08 1.76
C VAL A 41 -3.21 1.69 1.10
N GLU A 42 -3.00 0.40 0.81
CA GLU A 42 -1.77 -0.04 0.17
C GLU A 42 -1.61 0.51 -1.25
N GLN A 43 -2.71 0.59 -2.03
CA GLN A 43 -2.67 1.19 -3.37
C GLN A 43 -2.34 2.69 -3.31
N ILE A 44 -2.84 3.42 -2.32
CA ILE A 44 -2.44 4.82 -2.09
C ILE A 44 -0.96 4.90 -1.72
N MET A 45 -0.48 4.01 -0.86
CA MET A 45 0.92 4.01 -0.43
C MET A 45 1.91 3.76 -1.57
N VAL A 46 1.55 2.95 -2.56
CA VAL A 46 2.38 2.68 -3.74
C VAL A 46 2.74 3.96 -4.50
N ILE A 47 1.84 4.92 -4.56
CA ILE A 47 2.10 6.21 -5.25
C ILE A 47 3.27 6.97 -4.58
N PHE A 48 3.39 6.85 -3.26
CA PHE A 48 4.36 7.58 -2.44
C PHE A 48 5.62 6.78 -2.13
N VAL A 49 5.54 5.45 -2.14
CA VAL A 49 6.62 4.54 -1.76
C VAL A 49 7.04 3.71 -2.97
N PRO A 50 7.99 4.20 -3.79
CA PRO A 50 8.40 3.52 -5.02
C PRO A 50 9.23 2.24 -4.80
N SER A 51 9.56 1.90 -3.55
CA SER A 51 10.24 0.65 -3.21
C SER A 51 9.23 -0.45 -2.97
N HIS A 52 9.04 -1.28 -3.95
CA HIS A 52 8.08 -2.38 -3.94
C HIS A 52 8.39 -3.41 -2.84
N ALA A 53 9.62 -3.88 -2.76
CA ALA A 53 10.02 -4.84 -1.73
C ALA A 53 9.94 -4.24 -0.31
N GLY A 54 10.32 -2.97 -0.16
CA GLY A 54 10.24 -2.26 1.12
C GLY A 54 8.80 -2.07 1.58
N LEU A 55 7.89 -1.71 0.67
CA LEU A 55 6.47 -1.58 0.99
C LEU A 55 5.87 -2.93 1.39
N GLY A 56 6.13 -4.00 0.63
CA GLY A 56 5.65 -5.33 0.95
C GLY A 56 6.10 -5.81 2.34
N LEU A 57 7.39 -5.65 2.67
CA LEU A 57 7.93 -5.98 3.99
C LEU A 57 7.30 -5.12 5.10
N LEU A 58 7.11 -3.82 4.87
CA LEU A 58 6.46 -2.94 5.82
C LEU A 58 5.03 -3.40 6.10
N LEU A 59 4.25 -3.70 5.07
CA LEU A 59 2.86 -4.16 5.20
C LEU A 59 2.78 -5.53 5.90
N MET A 60 3.72 -6.43 5.63
CA MET A 60 3.82 -7.71 6.33
C MET A 60 4.07 -7.53 7.84
N CYS A 61 4.89 -6.57 8.22
CA CYS A 61 5.20 -6.33 9.64
C CYS A 61 4.11 -5.52 10.36
N THR A 62 3.34 -4.71 9.63
CA THR A 62 2.40 -3.74 10.23
C THR A 62 0.94 -4.08 9.97
N LEU A 63 0.57 -4.26 8.69
CA LEU A 63 -0.81 -4.49 8.27
C LEU A 63 -1.28 -5.92 8.50
N TYR A 64 -0.43 -6.91 8.20
CA TYR A 64 -0.75 -8.33 8.38
C TYR A 64 -1.23 -8.66 9.80
N PRO A 65 -0.52 -8.28 10.88
CA PRO A 65 -0.99 -8.55 12.25
C PRO A 65 -2.34 -7.88 12.56
N ILE A 66 -2.61 -6.72 12.00
CA ILE A 66 -3.89 -6.02 12.18
C ILE A 66 -5.02 -6.82 11.54
N LEU A 67 -4.84 -7.24 10.28
CA LEU A 67 -5.83 -8.01 9.53
C LEU A 67 -6.17 -9.33 10.24
N VAL A 68 -5.15 -10.11 10.60
CA VAL A 68 -5.35 -11.43 11.20
C VAL A 68 -5.96 -11.32 12.61
N ARG A 69 -5.56 -10.35 13.42
CA ARG A 69 -6.17 -10.10 14.74
C ARG A 69 -7.61 -9.63 14.66
N SER A 70 -8.00 -9.03 13.54
CA SER A 70 -9.37 -8.57 13.28
C SER A 70 -10.25 -9.65 12.65
N GLY A 71 -9.75 -10.87 12.49
CA GLY A 71 -10.52 -12.03 12.02
C GLY A 71 -10.39 -12.34 10.53
N VAL A 72 -9.57 -11.61 9.79
CA VAL A 72 -9.22 -11.95 8.40
C VAL A 72 -8.38 -13.22 8.39
N SER A 73 -8.64 -14.14 7.47
CA SER A 73 -7.82 -15.34 7.34
C SER A 73 -6.37 -14.98 6.95
N PRO A 74 -5.37 -15.75 7.40
CA PRO A 74 -3.98 -15.53 7.03
C PRO A 74 -3.76 -15.51 5.52
N LEU A 75 -4.46 -16.37 4.79
CA LEU A 75 -4.38 -16.45 3.33
C LEU A 75 -4.95 -15.19 2.67
N SER A 76 -6.12 -14.73 3.12
CA SER A 76 -6.74 -13.50 2.63
C SER A 76 -5.89 -12.26 2.94
N ALA A 77 -5.28 -12.19 4.12
CA ALA A 77 -4.36 -11.12 4.49
C ALA A 77 -3.11 -11.09 3.60
N LEU A 78 -2.52 -12.27 3.33
CA LEU A 78 -1.39 -12.40 2.41
C LEU A 78 -1.78 -12.06 0.97
N GLY A 79 -2.98 -12.46 0.55
CA GLY A 79 -3.50 -12.17 -0.79
C GLY A 79 -3.61 -10.67 -1.05
N VAL A 80 -4.13 -9.91 -0.08
CA VAL A 80 -4.20 -8.45 -0.19
C VAL A 80 -2.79 -7.85 -0.23
N ILE A 81 -1.94 -8.14 0.75
CA ILE A 81 -0.59 -7.58 0.80
C ILE A 81 0.24 -7.97 -0.44
N GLY A 82 0.05 -9.17 -0.98
CA GLY A 82 0.68 -9.59 -2.23
C GLY A 82 0.24 -8.78 -3.46
N CYS A 83 -0.92 -8.15 -3.40
CA CYS A 83 -1.44 -7.26 -4.44
C CYS A 83 -1.06 -5.79 -4.25
N CYS A 84 -0.23 -5.44 -3.26
CA CYS A 84 0.15 -4.06 -2.97
C CYS A 84 0.81 -3.34 -4.16
N GLN A 85 1.28 -4.08 -5.15
CA GLN A 85 1.98 -3.56 -6.34
C GLN A 85 1.26 -3.86 -7.65
N PHE A 86 0.02 -4.27 -7.57
CA PHE A 86 -0.75 -4.61 -8.76
C PHE A 86 -0.87 -3.41 -9.72
N LEU A 87 -0.98 -2.22 -9.17
CA LEU A 87 -1.05 -0.98 -9.92
C LEU A 87 0.24 -0.18 -9.68
N ASP A 88 1.22 -0.35 -10.57
CA ASP A 88 2.46 0.44 -10.55
C ASP A 88 2.19 1.83 -11.15
N VAL A 89 1.75 2.75 -10.31
CA VAL A 89 1.23 4.08 -10.68
C VAL A 89 2.06 5.18 -10.03
N GLY A 90 2.14 6.28 -10.70
CA GLY A 90 2.74 7.50 -10.19
C GLY A 90 4.01 7.92 -10.92
N PRO A 91 4.38 9.21 -10.84
CA PRO A 91 5.54 9.74 -11.54
C PRO A 91 6.89 9.23 -11.00
N GLY A 92 6.88 8.58 -9.83
CA GLY A 92 8.03 7.86 -9.27
C GLY A 92 8.27 6.47 -9.87
N SER A 93 7.28 5.91 -10.58
CA SER A 93 7.37 4.60 -11.23
C SER A 93 8.25 4.66 -12.48
N GLY A 94 9.16 3.68 -12.63
CA GLY A 94 9.96 3.51 -13.83
C GLY A 94 9.11 3.19 -15.06
N ASN A 95 8.06 2.39 -14.89
CA ASN A 95 7.15 2.00 -15.96
C ASN A 95 6.32 3.19 -16.45
N ALA A 96 5.83 4.04 -15.53
CA ALA A 96 5.10 5.25 -15.88
C ALA A 96 5.98 6.24 -16.67
N ASN A 97 7.23 6.41 -16.24
CA ASN A 97 8.19 7.26 -16.93
C ASN A 97 8.49 6.75 -18.35
N MET A 98 8.70 5.45 -18.51
CA MET A 98 8.93 4.86 -19.83
C MET A 98 7.70 5.01 -20.74
N ALA A 99 6.50 4.78 -20.23
CA ALA A 99 5.27 4.94 -20.99
C ALA A 99 5.06 6.39 -21.44
N ALA A 100 5.30 7.36 -20.57
CA ALA A 100 5.22 8.78 -20.88
C ALA A 100 6.24 9.18 -21.98
N GLN A 101 7.48 8.70 -21.88
CA GLN A 101 8.51 8.93 -22.90
C GLN A 101 8.11 8.37 -24.27
N VAL A 102 7.59 7.14 -24.32
CA VAL A 102 7.13 6.54 -25.57
C VAL A 102 5.93 7.29 -26.14
N ALA A 103 5.04 7.80 -25.28
CA ALA A 103 3.91 8.62 -25.69
C ALA A 103 4.29 10.06 -26.07
N GLY A 104 5.55 10.48 -25.86
CA GLY A 104 6.02 11.82 -26.17
C GLY A 104 5.42 12.92 -25.29
N MET A 105 5.05 12.59 -24.05
CA MET A 105 4.41 13.51 -23.11
C MET A 105 5.15 13.57 -21.77
N ASP A 106 4.88 14.63 -21.01
CA ASP A 106 5.41 14.75 -19.64
C ASP A 106 4.82 13.68 -18.71
N VAL A 107 5.65 13.16 -17.80
CA VAL A 107 5.24 12.10 -16.89
C VAL A 107 4.12 12.53 -15.93
N SER A 108 4.08 13.80 -15.54
CA SER A 108 3.03 14.34 -14.68
C SER A 108 1.71 14.46 -15.43
N GLU A 109 1.76 14.88 -16.69
CA GLU A 109 0.61 14.93 -17.59
C GLU A 109 0.04 13.51 -17.81
N TYR A 110 0.93 12.54 -18.13
CA TYR A 110 0.57 11.15 -18.28
C TYR A 110 -0.09 10.60 -17.01
N PHE A 111 0.49 10.89 -15.84
CA PHE A 111 -0.06 10.44 -14.55
C PHE A 111 -1.45 11.01 -14.29
N VAL A 112 -1.64 12.34 -14.41
CA VAL A 112 -2.90 13.00 -14.03
C VAL A 112 -4.03 12.68 -14.98
N TYR A 113 -3.78 12.68 -16.30
CA TYR A 113 -4.85 12.53 -17.28
C TYR A 113 -5.15 11.09 -17.69
N TYR A 114 -4.19 10.19 -17.60
CA TYR A 114 -4.35 8.80 -18.05
C TYR A 114 -4.28 7.78 -16.93
N GLN A 115 -3.24 7.85 -16.09
CA GLN A 115 -3.09 6.84 -15.03
C GLN A 115 -4.08 7.04 -13.88
N LEU A 116 -4.26 8.27 -13.39
CA LEU A 116 -5.07 8.53 -12.21
C LEU A 116 -6.56 8.17 -12.38
N PRO A 117 -7.24 8.52 -13.50
CA PRO A 117 -8.62 8.08 -13.72
C PRO A 117 -8.76 6.56 -13.80
N LEU A 118 -7.84 5.90 -14.51
CA LEU A 118 -7.82 4.44 -14.61
C LEU A 118 -7.53 3.79 -13.25
N PHE A 119 -6.58 4.34 -12.50
CA PHE A 119 -6.24 3.89 -11.16
C PHE A 119 -7.45 3.93 -10.22
N ILE A 120 -8.17 5.05 -10.16
CA ILE A 120 -9.35 5.20 -9.31
C ILE A 120 -10.40 4.14 -9.68
N ALA A 121 -10.69 3.98 -10.97
CA ALA A 121 -11.66 2.99 -11.44
C ALA A 121 -11.25 1.55 -11.05
N LEU A 122 -9.97 1.20 -11.27
CA LEU A 122 -9.45 -0.13 -10.95
C LEU A 122 -9.41 -0.38 -9.44
N VAL A 123 -8.99 0.60 -8.63
CA VAL A 123 -8.98 0.46 -7.17
C VAL A 123 -10.38 0.18 -6.64
N VAL A 124 -11.39 0.91 -7.12
CA VAL A 124 -12.78 0.66 -6.70
C VAL A 124 -13.22 -0.75 -7.09
N ILE A 125 -13.07 -1.13 -8.35
CA ILE A 125 -13.47 -2.46 -8.84
C ILE A 125 -12.75 -3.57 -8.08
N LEU A 126 -11.43 -3.47 -7.94
CA LEU A 126 -10.62 -4.51 -7.31
C LEU A 126 -10.85 -4.59 -5.80
N THR A 127 -11.18 -3.49 -5.14
CA THR A 127 -11.59 -3.52 -3.72
C THR A 127 -12.80 -4.44 -3.55
N PHE A 128 -13.84 -4.28 -4.36
CA PHE A 128 -15.01 -5.15 -4.30
C PHE A 128 -14.68 -6.60 -4.69
N VAL A 129 -13.86 -6.78 -5.72
CA VAL A 129 -13.40 -8.12 -6.12
C VAL A 129 -12.66 -8.81 -4.99
N HIS A 130 -11.71 -8.14 -4.33
CA HIS A 130 -11.00 -8.68 -3.17
C HIS A 130 -11.95 -9.04 -2.03
N MET A 131 -12.84 -8.12 -1.65
CA MET A 131 -13.80 -8.38 -0.58
C MET A 131 -14.67 -9.60 -0.88
N PHE A 132 -15.17 -9.71 -2.11
CA PHE A 132 -16.07 -10.79 -2.51
C PHE A 132 -15.34 -12.14 -2.65
N VAL A 133 -14.21 -12.16 -3.36
CA VAL A 133 -13.45 -13.39 -3.62
C VAL A 133 -12.88 -13.95 -2.32
N GLN A 134 -12.33 -13.12 -1.46
CA GLN A 134 -11.78 -13.60 -0.18
C GLN A 134 -12.88 -14.08 0.78
N ALA A 135 -14.02 -13.38 0.84
CA ALA A 135 -15.16 -13.82 1.62
C ALA A 135 -15.72 -15.17 1.12
N TRP A 136 -15.79 -15.34 -0.20
CA TRP A 136 -16.23 -16.57 -0.82
C TRP A 136 -15.27 -17.73 -0.55
N TRP A 137 -13.95 -17.45 -0.66
CA TRP A 137 -12.90 -18.46 -0.42
C TRP A 137 -12.83 -18.88 1.03
N ASP A 138 -12.82 -17.95 1.98
CA ASP A 138 -12.81 -18.21 3.41
C ASP A 138 -14.04 -19.04 3.83
N LYS A 139 -15.22 -18.73 3.24
CA LYS A 139 -16.44 -19.51 3.47
C LYS A 139 -16.32 -20.94 2.91
N ARG A 140 -15.71 -21.10 1.76
CA ARG A 140 -15.51 -22.40 1.12
C ARG A 140 -14.54 -23.27 1.90
N GLU A 141 -13.49 -22.71 2.46
CA GLU A 141 -12.52 -23.41 3.31
C GLU A 141 -13.00 -23.62 4.75
N GLY A 142 -14.16 -23.06 5.10
CA GLY A 142 -14.71 -23.16 6.45
C GLY A 142 -13.91 -22.38 7.49
N TRP A 143 -13.27 -21.26 7.08
CA TRP A 143 -12.51 -20.42 7.98
C TRP A 143 -13.34 -19.96 9.17
N LYS A 144 -12.82 -20.19 10.38
CA LYS A 144 -13.37 -19.67 11.63
C LYS A 144 -12.28 -18.95 12.41
N PHE A 145 -12.56 -17.73 12.79
CA PHE A 145 -11.64 -16.97 13.61
C PHE A 145 -11.54 -17.58 15.03
N ASP A 146 -10.33 -17.97 15.42
CA ASP A 146 -10.00 -18.39 16.79
C ASP A 146 -9.04 -17.39 17.43
N PRO A 147 -9.50 -16.56 18.39
CA PRO A 147 -8.65 -15.56 19.05
C PRO A 147 -7.44 -16.14 19.78
N LYS A 148 -7.50 -17.44 20.15
CA LYS A 148 -6.43 -18.12 20.87
C LYS A 148 -5.32 -18.62 19.95
N ASN A 149 -5.60 -18.75 18.66
CA ASN A 149 -4.71 -19.35 17.66
C ASN A 149 -4.33 -18.36 16.56
N VAL A 150 -4.23 -17.09 16.91
CA VAL A 150 -3.79 -16.06 15.96
C VAL A 150 -2.35 -16.34 15.58
N GLN A 151 -2.15 -16.89 14.38
CA GLN A 151 -0.84 -17.06 13.78
C GLN A 151 -0.26 -15.68 13.44
N THR A 152 0.37 -15.06 14.40
CA THR A 152 1.33 -14.02 14.12
C THR A 152 2.53 -14.68 13.47
N PHE A 153 3.15 -14.06 12.52
CA PHE A 153 4.48 -14.40 12.02
C PHE A 153 5.48 -14.24 13.20
N ALA A 154 5.32 -15.11 14.21
CA ALA A 154 6.17 -15.16 15.38
C ALA A 154 7.47 -15.85 14.97
N GLY A 155 8.44 -15.08 14.57
CA GLY A 155 9.76 -15.55 14.16
C GLY A 155 10.52 -14.54 13.31
N THR A 156 9.86 -13.68 12.64
CA THR A 156 10.49 -12.48 12.10
C THR A 156 10.45 -11.39 13.18
N LYS A 157 11.54 -11.29 13.97
CA LYS A 157 11.98 -9.94 14.36
C LYS A 157 11.81 -9.10 13.11
N PRO A 158 11.14 -7.93 13.16
CA PRO A 158 11.00 -7.11 11.98
C PRO A 158 12.39 -7.01 11.37
N ALA A 159 12.59 -7.62 10.20
CA ALA A 159 13.88 -7.60 9.51
C ALA A 159 14.24 -6.17 9.07
N VAL A 160 13.30 -5.28 9.19
CA VAL A 160 13.45 -3.84 9.18
C VAL A 160 13.17 -3.39 10.60
N ASP A 161 14.17 -2.84 11.26
CA ASP A 161 14.01 -2.05 12.47
C ASP A 161 13.02 -0.93 12.08
N VAL A 162 11.74 -1.10 12.43
CA VAL A 162 10.71 -0.10 12.16
C VAL A 162 11.05 1.04 13.11
N LYS A 163 12.04 1.86 12.71
CA LYS A 163 12.44 3.03 13.48
C LYS A 163 11.17 3.81 13.79
N GLU A 164 10.97 4.11 15.05
CA GLU A 164 9.88 4.98 15.50
C GLU A 164 10.14 6.40 15.01
N ALA A 165 9.90 6.60 13.71
CA ALA A 165 10.04 7.92 13.12
C ALA A 165 8.92 8.84 13.62
N PRO A 166 9.21 10.12 13.89
CA PRO A 166 8.20 11.11 14.20
C PRO A 166 7.12 11.17 13.11
N LYS A 167 5.86 11.42 13.50
CA LYS A 167 4.73 11.49 12.53
C LYS A 167 4.95 12.51 11.40
N ILE A 168 5.74 13.55 11.64
CA ILE A 168 6.06 14.56 10.65
C ILE A 168 6.81 13.98 9.44
N TYR A 169 7.50 12.84 9.60
CA TYR A 169 8.19 12.16 8.51
C TYR A 169 7.24 11.51 7.50
N ALA A 170 5.95 11.38 7.83
CA ALA A 170 4.93 10.95 6.88
C ALA A 170 4.77 11.92 5.69
N ILE A 171 5.20 13.17 5.84
CA ILE A 171 5.16 14.18 4.78
C ILE A 171 6.30 13.96 3.77
N LEU A 172 7.43 13.41 4.20
CA LEU A 172 8.62 13.24 3.34
C LEU A 172 8.34 12.51 2.01
N PRO A 173 7.63 11.37 1.98
CA PRO A 173 7.30 10.69 0.72
C PRO A 173 6.36 11.50 -0.19
N VAL A 174 5.58 12.44 0.38
CA VAL A 174 4.61 13.27 -0.36
C VAL A 174 5.29 14.45 -1.06
N ILE A 175 6.40 14.97 -0.50
CA ILE A 175 7.11 16.14 -0.99
C ILE A 175 7.54 15.99 -2.46
N PRO A 176 8.22 14.91 -2.89
CA PRO A 176 8.67 14.77 -4.27
C PRO A 176 7.50 14.73 -5.26
N LEU A 177 6.42 14.05 -4.91
CA LEU A 177 5.21 14.00 -5.75
C LEU A 177 4.63 15.40 -5.93
N PHE A 178 4.50 16.15 -4.83
CA PHE A 178 4.02 17.53 -4.87
C PHE A 178 4.93 18.43 -5.71
N LEU A 179 6.24 18.32 -5.54
CA LEU A 179 7.22 19.10 -6.30
C LEU A 179 7.16 18.78 -7.80
N ILE A 180 7.09 17.50 -8.17
CA ILE A 180 6.99 17.08 -9.57
C ILE A 180 5.73 17.68 -10.21
N ILE A 181 4.56 17.53 -9.57
CA ILE A 181 3.30 18.07 -10.10
C ILE A 181 3.30 19.59 -10.14
N PHE A 182 3.87 20.25 -9.13
CA PHE A 182 3.91 21.70 -9.06
C PHE A 182 4.83 22.30 -10.12
N PHE A 183 6.04 21.76 -10.27
CA PHE A 183 7.02 22.30 -11.22
C PHE A 183 6.76 21.88 -12.66
N SER A 184 6.05 20.79 -12.94
CA SER A 184 5.67 20.44 -14.30
C SER A 184 4.69 21.43 -14.93
N LYS A 185 3.94 22.18 -14.10
CA LYS A 185 3.02 23.24 -14.58
C LYS A 185 3.68 24.61 -14.76
N VAL A 186 4.93 24.76 -14.33
CA VAL A 186 5.65 26.06 -14.32
C VAL A 186 6.71 26.13 -15.42
N ALA A 187 6.99 25.00 -16.07
CA ALA A 187 7.89 24.93 -17.24
C ALA A 187 7.10 24.78 -18.53
#